data_33bf4d15a8c61f0d14ff149c903e1683
#
_entry.id   33bf4d15a8c61f0d14ff149c903e1683
#
_cell.length_a   1.000
_cell.length_b   1.000
_cell.length_c   1.000
_cell.angle_alpha   90.00
_cell.angle_beta   90.00
_cell.angle_gamma   90.00
#
_symmetry.space_group_name_H-M   'P 1'
#
loop_
_entity.id
_entity.type
_entity.pdbx_description
1 polymer ?
#
loop_
_entity_poly.entity_id
_entity_poly.type
_entity_poly.pdbx_seq_one_letter_code
_entity_poly.pdbx_strand_id
1 'polypeptide(L)'
;LSLHLQSTPNQPLAHPSHRFASLALAAAVALATHAAQGSEQQQPADPIILFSNDIAAKLDWKPLPVLPETHQDLRCRQCSGKFVDPLDGQTPTDPASTDVEVTADSSSATDGEVVLTGNVSVIQGNRSLKADSVAFDRDQQFTEATGQVVYREPGVVLQGDHLSFDSERQHATVTKAHFALHAPQLSGAAQQLEREASGEITIDDGAVTFCAPEDPQWYIQTGTLKIDPEEGMATATNATLRWAGVPVFYVPWMTFPVDDRRKTGLLFPSIGSDTRGGLDVTVPIYLNLAPNYDATYSPRYIGERGLLHQARGRWLNPYAGAWDVNGQYIDDDDKYSEDFPGGDSDRWAIDVNHRGSFGQSWRTTINYNKVSDPDYVRDLDNSTLSSQRQTALLQLGQVDYLGEDWQVSLQAQQFQSLADDITNTYKKLPQLTARWRGDANLAGIQPIALLQYSDFDTDANRVKGQRIYGEAGAT
;
A
#
# COMPACT_ATOMS: atom_id res chain seq x y z
N LEU A 1 -19.49 -41.21 -61.93
CA LEU A 1 -19.36 -39.77 -61.70
C LEU A 1 -18.61 -39.56 -60.39
N SER A 2 -17.29 -39.39 -60.51
CA SER A 2 -16.37 -39.12 -59.39
C SER A 2 -16.14 -37.61 -59.30
N LEU A 3 -16.44 -37.04 -58.16
CA LEU A 3 -16.08 -35.68 -57.82
C LEU A 3 -14.83 -35.69 -56.90
N HIS A 4 -13.74 -35.23 -57.48
CA HIS A 4 -12.51 -34.90 -56.72
C HIS A 4 -12.76 -33.61 -55.92
N LEU A 5 -12.64 -33.70 -54.59
CA LEU A 5 -12.46 -32.56 -53.72
C LEU A 5 -10.96 -32.40 -53.44
N GLN A 6 -10.38 -31.32 -53.98
CA GLN A 6 -9.01 -30.90 -53.64
C GLN A 6 -9.05 -30.25 -52.25
N SER A 7 -8.26 -30.79 -51.34
CA SER A 7 -7.96 -30.20 -50.04
C SER A 7 -6.92 -29.08 -50.22
N THR A 8 -7.31 -27.86 -49.89
CA THR A 8 -6.36 -26.74 -49.71
C THR A 8 -5.65 -26.88 -48.36
N PRO A 9 -4.35 -26.56 -48.28
CA PRO A 9 -3.63 -26.63 -47.01
C PRO A 9 -4.08 -25.50 -46.06
N ASN A 10 -4.29 -25.87 -44.80
CA ASN A 10 -4.53 -25.00 -43.68
C ASN A 10 -3.41 -23.95 -43.54
N GLN A 11 -3.74 -22.70 -43.72
CA GLN A 11 -2.94 -21.60 -43.22
C GLN A 11 -3.18 -21.48 -41.71
N PRO A 12 -2.15 -21.30 -40.90
CA PRO A 12 -2.34 -21.02 -39.48
C PRO A 12 -3.02 -19.63 -39.31
N LEU A 13 -4.10 -19.64 -38.56
CA LEU A 13 -4.80 -18.43 -38.12
C LEU A 13 -3.82 -17.61 -37.26
N ALA A 14 -3.44 -16.45 -37.75
CA ALA A 14 -2.71 -15.45 -37.00
C ALA A 14 -3.57 -15.01 -35.81
N HIS A 15 -3.07 -15.21 -34.60
CA HIS A 15 -3.68 -14.68 -33.37
C HIS A 15 -3.59 -13.14 -33.36
N PRO A 16 -4.70 -12.41 -33.23
CA PRO A 16 -4.71 -10.96 -33.15
C PRO A 16 -4.70 -10.53 -31.68
N SER A 17 -3.63 -10.67 -30.93
CA SER A 17 -3.67 -10.33 -29.51
C SER A 17 -2.64 -9.30 -29.00
N HIS A 18 -1.59 -9.00 -29.75
CA HIS A 18 -0.52 -8.15 -29.19
C HIS A 18 -0.60 -6.65 -29.50
N ARG A 19 -1.52 -6.22 -30.40
CA ARG A 19 -1.64 -4.79 -30.74
C ARG A 19 -2.63 -3.98 -29.90
N PHE A 20 -3.51 -4.64 -29.12
CA PHE A 20 -4.53 -3.93 -28.35
C PHE A 20 -4.04 -3.46 -26.97
N ALA A 21 -3.17 -4.17 -26.32
CA ALA A 21 -2.63 -3.74 -25.00
C ALA A 21 -1.61 -2.60 -25.12
N SER A 22 -0.74 -2.66 -26.16
CA SER A 22 0.20 -1.58 -26.46
C SER A 22 -0.50 -0.31 -26.97
N LEU A 23 -1.63 -0.46 -27.65
CA LEU A 23 -2.45 0.67 -28.10
C LEU A 23 -3.22 1.34 -26.95
N ALA A 24 -3.64 0.61 -25.93
CA ALA A 24 -4.35 1.19 -24.79
C ALA A 24 -3.43 2.05 -23.91
N LEU A 25 -2.19 1.63 -23.70
CA LEU A 25 -1.21 2.40 -22.92
C LEU A 25 -0.66 3.58 -23.74
N ALA A 26 -0.38 3.36 -25.04
CA ALA A 26 0.00 4.43 -25.96
C ALA A 26 -1.13 5.43 -26.19
N ALA A 27 -2.40 4.99 -26.19
CA ALA A 27 -3.56 5.86 -26.27
C ALA A 27 -3.75 6.69 -24.99
N ALA A 28 -3.45 6.15 -23.81
CA ALA A 28 -3.49 6.92 -22.56
C ALA A 28 -2.40 8.00 -22.52
N VAL A 29 -1.20 7.72 -23.01
CA VAL A 29 -0.11 8.71 -23.14
C VAL A 29 -0.41 9.69 -24.27
N ALA A 30 -0.96 9.24 -25.42
CA ALA A 30 -1.32 10.10 -26.53
C ALA A 30 -2.56 10.98 -26.23
N LEU A 31 -3.54 10.47 -25.44
CA LEU A 31 -4.67 11.28 -24.98
C LEU A 31 -4.23 12.35 -23.97
N ALA A 32 -3.23 12.07 -23.14
CA ALA A 32 -2.65 13.08 -22.24
C ALA A 32 -1.94 14.20 -23.02
N THR A 33 -1.28 13.89 -24.17
CA THR A 33 -0.65 14.88 -25.02
C THR A 33 -1.63 15.64 -25.91
N HIS A 34 -2.78 15.09 -26.26
CA HIS A 34 -3.82 15.77 -27.07
C HIS A 34 -4.82 16.56 -26.23
N ALA A 35 -5.08 16.15 -24.98
CA ALA A 35 -5.86 16.94 -24.03
C ALA A 35 -5.14 18.25 -23.63
N ALA A 36 -3.81 18.28 -23.72
CA ALA A 36 -3.02 19.48 -23.47
C ALA A 36 -3.06 20.51 -24.63
N GLN A 37 -3.63 20.15 -25.79
CA GLN A 37 -3.69 21.04 -26.97
C GLN A 37 -5.09 21.60 -27.30
N GLY A 38 -6.13 21.25 -26.53
CA GLY A 38 -7.53 21.56 -26.86
C GLY A 38 -8.34 22.35 -25.86
N SER A 39 -7.78 22.78 -24.73
CA SER A 39 -8.42 23.73 -23.82
C SER A 39 -7.67 25.06 -23.89
N GLU A 40 -8.38 26.10 -24.26
CA GLU A 40 -7.99 27.50 -24.13
C GLU A 40 -7.33 27.67 -22.76
N GLN A 41 -6.08 28.12 -22.74
CA GLN A 41 -5.25 28.24 -21.58
C GLN A 41 -5.92 29.08 -20.50
N GLN A 42 -6.68 28.45 -19.62
CA GLN A 42 -6.68 28.87 -18.23
C GLN A 42 -5.29 28.48 -17.73
N GLN A 43 -4.42 29.45 -17.61
CA GLN A 43 -3.12 29.34 -16.96
C GLN A 43 -3.41 28.63 -15.62
N PRO A 44 -2.83 27.45 -15.33
CA PRO A 44 -3.06 26.80 -14.06
C PRO A 44 -2.72 27.82 -13.01
N ALA A 45 -3.66 28.13 -12.12
CA ALA A 45 -3.42 28.96 -10.97
C ALA A 45 -2.13 28.45 -10.32
N ASP A 46 -1.19 29.32 -10.03
CA ASP A 46 0.10 28.97 -9.43
C ASP A 46 -0.15 27.95 -8.31
N PRO A 47 0.62 26.87 -8.24
CA PRO A 47 0.38 25.83 -7.25
C PRO A 47 0.45 26.48 -5.86
N ILE A 48 -0.71 26.56 -5.22
CA ILE A 48 -0.97 27.12 -3.88
C ILE A 48 -0.14 26.46 -2.78
N ILE A 49 0.71 25.51 -3.12
CA ILE A 49 1.26 24.47 -2.26
C ILE A 49 2.61 24.81 -1.67
N LEU A 50 3.27 25.84 -2.13
CA LEU A 50 4.52 26.25 -1.50
C LEU A 50 4.19 26.95 -0.19
N PHE A 51 4.24 26.20 0.90
CA PHE A 51 4.14 26.78 2.23
C PHE A 51 5.35 27.66 2.47
N SER A 52 5.12 28.93 2.74
CA SER A 52 6.18 29.73 3.37
C SER A 52 6.49 29.15 4.76
N ASN A 53 7.72 29.36 5.25
CA ASN A 53 8.11 28.93 6.60
C ASN A 53 7.13 29.44 7.69
N ASP A 54 6.51 30.59 7.45
CA ASP A 54 5.51 31.18 8.32
C ASP A 54 4.22 30.36 8.35
N ILE A 55 3.72 29.90 7.21
CA ILE A 55 2.55 29.01 7.10
C ILE A 55 2.86 27.66 7.75
N ALA A 56 4.00 27.06 7.44
CA ALA A 56 4.41 25.79 8.01
C ALA A 56 4.46 25.83 9.55
N ALA A 57 4.98 26.92 10.12
CA ALA A 57 5.03 27.11 11.56
C ALA A 57 3.64 27.25 12.18
N LYS A 58 2.69 27.92 11.50
CA LYS A 58 1.29 28.05 11.93
C LYS A 58 0.54 26.72 11.87
N LEU A 59 0.98 25.80 11.00
CA LEU A 59 0.47 24.44 10.90
C LEU A 59 1.18 23.43 11.81
N ASP A 60 1.88 23.91 12.85
CA ASP A 60 2.59 23.09 13.84
C ASP A 60 3.77 22.27 13.31
N TRP A 61 4.34 22.67 12.17
CA TRP A 61 5.57 22.07 11.67
C TRP A 61 6.77 22.41 12.55
N LYS A 62 7.51 21.38 12.96
CA LYS A 62 8.73 21.50 13.75
C LYS A 62 9.89 20.87 13.00
N PRO A 63 10.94 21.63 12.68
CA PRO A 63 12.14 21.08 12.04
C PRO A 63 12.91 20.17 13.02
N LEU A 64 13.62 19.16 12.48
CA LEU A 64 14.36 18.16 13.26
C LEU A 64 15.24 18.71 14.39
N PRO A 65 16.00 19.80 14.19
CA PRO A 65 16.87 20.30 15.26
C PRO A 65 16.12 20.80 16.52
N VAL A 66 14.81 21.06 16.39
CA VAL A 66 13.95 21.56 17.46
C VAL A 66 13.15 20.43 18.13
N LEU A 67 13.10 19.25 17.48
CA LEU A 67 12.34 18.10 17.99
C LEU A 67 13.09 17.41 19.14
N PRO A 68 12.40 17.05 20.25
CA PRO A 68 12.96 16.16 21.26
C PRO A 68 13.38 14.81 20.66
N GLU A 69 14.40 14.17 21.21
CA GLU A 69 14.88 12.86 20.71
C GLU A 69 13.78 11.78 20.65
N THR A 70 12.78 11.86 21.55
CA THR A 70 11.62 10.97 21.60
C THR A 70 10.65 11.12 20.41
N HIS A 71 10.75 12.19 19.65
CA HIS A 71 9.88 12.50 18.50
C HIS A 71 10.62 12.38 17.15
N GLN A 72 11.86 11.91 17.14
CA GLN A 72 12.70 11.77 15.95
C GLN A 72 12.41 10.50 15.13
N ASP A 73 11.40 9.72 15.51
CA ASP A 73 10.91 8.60 14.68
C ASP A 73 10.11 9.18 13.50
N LEU A 74 10.82 9.40 12.39
CA LEU A 74 10.28 9.96 11.17
C LEU A 74 9.81 8.84 10.24
N ARG A 75 8.61 8.98 9.68
CA ARG A 75 8.10 8.07 8.64
C ARG A 75 8.99 8.05 7.39
N CYS A 76 9.73 9.12 7.16
CA CYS A 76 10.62 9.28 6.03
C CYS A 76 12.04 9.62 6.52
N ARG A 77 13.04 8.85 6.09
CA ARG A 77 14.46 9.09 6.45
C ARG A 77 15.01 10.43 5.93
N GLN A 78 14.34 11.04 4.97
CA GLN A 78 14.74 12.31 4.34
C GLN A 78 13.87 13.48 4.80
N CYS A 79 12.93 13.26 5.73
CA CYS A 79 12.09 14.33 6.23
C CYS A 79 12.90 15.31 7.09
N SER A 80 12.75 16.62 6.84
CA SER A 80 13.42 17.70 7.56
C SER A 80 12.80 18.05 8.91
N GLY A 81 11.59 17.50 9.20
CA GLY A 81 10.84 17.79 10.42
C GLY A 81 9.57 16.94 10.54
N LYS A 82 8.67 17.36 11.43
CA LYS A 82 7.41 16.68 11.74
C LYS A 82 6.34 17.69 12.15
N PHE A 83 5.07 17.41 11.82
CA PHE A 83 3.94 18.09 12.43
C PHE A 83 3.71 17.56 13.85
N VAL A 84 3.72 18.43 14.84
CA VAL A 84 3.58 18.06 16.25
C VAL A 84 2.29 18.68 16.79
N ASP A 85 1.32 17.80 17.08
CA ASP A 85 0.04 18.24 17.65
C ASP A 85 0.25 18.75 19.09
N PRO A 86 -0.04 20.03 19.40
CA PRO A 86 0.00 20.51 20.76
C PRO A 86 -1.11 19.93 21.65
N LEU A 87 -2.13 19.28 21.05
CA LEU A 87 -3.25 18.64 21.73
C LEU A 87 -3.16 17.09 21.69
N ASP A 88 -1.96 16.55 21.43
CA ASP A 88 -1.75 15.10 21.33
C ASP A 88 -2.26 14.36 22.58
N GLY A 89 -2.92 13.22 22.34
CA GLY A 89 -3.53 12.43 23.41
C GLY A 89 -4.88 12.94 23.94
N GLN A 90 -5.37 14.07 23.46
CA GLN A 90 -6.70 14.56 23.79
C GLN A 90 -7.73 14.07 22.78
N THR A 91 -8.93 13.74 23.27
CA THR A 91 -10.08 13.47 22.40
C THR A 91 -10.90 14.75 22.21
N PRO A 92 -11.53 14.96 21.02
CA PRO A 92 -12.43 16.11 20.82
C PRO A 92 -13.49 16.18 21.92
N THR A 93 -13.65 17.35 22.52
CA THR A 93 -14.69 17.59 23.53
C THR A 93 -16.04 17.75 22.84
N ASP A 94 -17.12 17.30 23.52
CA ASP A 94 -18.48 17.54 23.04
C ASP A 94 -18.81 19.02 23.15
N PRO A 95 -19.11 19.73 22.03
CA PRO A 95 -19.43 21.13 22.03
C PRO A 95 -20.65 21.47 22.93
N ALA A 96 -21.64 20.57 23.02
CA ALA A 96 -22.85 20.78 23.83
C ALA A 96 -22.58 20.78 25.33
N SER A 97 -21.43 20.26 25.78
CA SER A 97 -21.05 20.12 27.18
C SER A 97 -20.00 21.12 27.64
N THR A 98 -19.53 22.02 26.78
CA THR A 98 -18.42 22.92 27.06
C THR A 98 -18.81 24.40 26.86
N ASP A 99 -18.43 25.24 27.79
CA ASP A 99 -18.61 26.70 27.68
C ASP A 99 -17.71 27.26 26.56
N VAL A 100 -18.18 28.34 25.93
CA VAL A 100 -17.44 29.08 24.92
C VAL A 100 -16.77 30.30 25.58
N GLU A 101 -15.44 30.33 25.52
CA GLU A 101 -14.63 31.47 25.96
C GLU A 101 -14.25 32.33 24.74
N VAL A 102 -14.53 33.64 24.83
CA VAL A 102 -14.29 34.58 23.74
C VAL A 102 -13.45 35.74 24.23
N THR A 103 -12.38 36.06 23.51
CA THR A 103 -11.56 37.25 23.73
C THR A 103 -11.40 38.00 22.40
N ALA A 104 -11.46 39.36 22.48
CA ALA A 104 -11.29 40.27 21.35
C ALA A 104 -10.84 41.65 21.85
N ASP A 105 -10.22 42.44 20.99
CA ASP A 105 -9.85 43.82 21.33
C ASP A 105 -11.10 44.72 21.42
N SER A 106 -12.10 44.47 20.58
CA SER A 106 -13.37 45.19 20.64
C SER A 106 -14.55 44.31 20.24
N SER A 107 -15.74 44.65 20.72
CA SER A 107 -16.98 43.96 20.36
C SER A 107 -18.10 44.99 20.11
N SER A 108 -18.95 44.73 19.13
CA SER A 108 -20.20 45.43 18.88
C SER A 108 -21.33 44.44 18.78
N ALA A 109 -22.49 44.77 19.32
CA ALA A 109 -23.70 43.95 19.24
C ALA A 109 -24.86 44.84 18.77
N THR A 110 -25.54 44.35 17.73
CA THR A 110 -26.80 44.92 17.23
C THR A 110 -27.89 43.85 17.36
N ASP A 111 -29.15 44.21 17.09
CA ASP A 111 -30.24 43.23 17.06
C ASP A 111 -29.93 42.16 16.03
N GLY A 112 -29.66 40.93 16.50
CA GLY A 112 -29.38 39.77 15.68
C GLY A 112 -27.89 39.47 15.40
N GLU A 113 -26.98 40.44 15.42
CA GLU A 113 -25.58 40.26 15.08
C GLU A 113 -24.60 40.68 16.19
N VAL A 114 -23.55 39.87 16.37
CA VAL A 114 -22.41 40.19 17.24
C VAL A 114 -21.14 40.18 16.40
N VAL A 115 -20.41 41.28 16.39
CA VAL A 115 -19.13 41.41 15.68
C VAL A 115 -18.00 41.63 16.69
N LEU A 116 -16.98 40.80 16.59
CA LEU A 116 -15.75 40.84 17.38
C LEU A 116 -14.61 41.25 16.44
N THR A 117 -13.76 42.16 16.86
CA THR A 117 -12.64 42.63 16.04
C THR A 117 -11.35 42.78 16.85
N GLY A 118 -10.23 42.49 16.21
CA GLY A 118 -8.87 42.55 16.74
C GLY A 118 -8.52 41.38 17.63
N ASN A 119 -7.53 40.59 17.22
CA ASN A 119 -6.98 39.45 17.95
C ASN A 119 -8.08 38.51 18.52
N VAL A 120 -9.12 38.25 17.72
CA VAL A 120 -10.25 37.43 18.17
C VAL A 120 -9.77 35.98 18.42
N SER A 121 -10.12 35.48 19.61
CA SER A 121 -9.90 34.08 19.98
C SER A 121 -11.16 33.50 20.58
N VAL A 122 -11.68 32.45 19.99
CA VAL A 122 -12.84 31.68 20.46
C VAL A 122 -12.35 30.28 20.84
N ILE A 123 -12.57 29.87 22.08
CA ILE A 123 -12.16 28.57 22.61
C ILE A 123 -13.39 27.83 23.12
N GLN A 124 -13.56 26.60 22.73
CA GLN A 124 -14.59 25.70 23.23
C GLN A 124 -13.99 24.32 23.52
N GLY A 125 -13.73 24.04 24.79
CA GLY A 125 -13.02 22.86 25.21
C GLY A 125 -11.59 22.80 24.63
N ASN A 126 -11.30 21.82 23.79
CA ASN A 126 -10.01 21.68 23.09
C ASN A 126 -10.06 22.07 21.60
N ARG A 127 -11.07 22.88 21.22
CA ARG A 127 -11.15 23.53 19.91
C ARG A 127 -10.88 25.02 20.05
N SER A 128 -10.19 25.59 19.09
CA SER A 128 -9.92 27.02 19.09
C SER A 128 -10.02 27.62 17.68
N LEU A 129 -10.59 28.79 17.58
CA LEU A 129 -10.63 29.63 16.38
C LEU A 129 -9.95 30.95 16.68
N LYS A 130 -9.01 31.36 15.85
CA LYS A 130 -8.37 32.70 15.90
C LYS A 130 -8.60 33.41 14.58
N ALA A 131 -8.87 34.70 14.60
CA ALA A 131 -9.09 35.53 13.42
C ALA A 131 -8.89 37.03 13.73
N ASP A 132 -8.81 37.86 12.70
CA ASP A 132 -8.79 39.31 12.87
C ASP A 132 -10.19 39.83 13.20
N SER A 133 -11.24 39.20 12.62
CA SER A 133 -12.64 39.55 12.91
C SER A 133 -13.52 38.28 12.88
N VAL A 134 -14.52 38.24 13.76
CA VAL A 134 -15.57 37.23 13.81
C VAL A 134 -16.92 37.87 13.92
N ALA A 135 -17.83 37.60 12.99
CA ALA A 135 -19.23 37.99 13.03
C ALA A 135 -20.10 36.77 13.29
N PHE A 136 -21.07 36.90 14.18
CA PHE A 136 -22.06 35.88 14.51
C PHE A 136 -23.47 36.42 14.31
N ASP A 137 -24.20 35.90 13.35
CA ASP A 137 -25.62 36.16 13.13
C ASP A 137 -26.44 35.16 13.96
N ARG A 138 -27.19 35.70 14.95
CA ARG A 138 -28.00 34.87 15.85
C ARG A 138 -29.26 34.33 15.23
N ASP A 139 -29.81 35.05 14.24
CA ASP A 139 -31.07 34.69 13.58
C ASP A 139 -30.83 33.58 12.56
N GLN A 140 -29.69 33.62 11.85
CA GLN A 140 -29.29 32.64 10.87
C GLN A 140 -28.40 31.55 11.46
N GLN A 141 -27.98 31.65 12.73
CA GLN A 141 -27.03 30.73 13.35
C GLN A 141 -25.75 30.58 12.55
N PHE A 142 -25.30 31.69 11.96
CA PHE A 142 -24.18 31.72 11.01
C PHE A 142 -23.00 32.47 11.60
N THR A 143 -21.81 31.87 11.49
CA THR A 143 -20.54 32.47 11.94
C THR A 143 -19.65 32.73 10.75
N GLU A 144 -19.06 33.91 10.70
CA GLU A 144 -18.09 34.31 9.68
C GLU A 144 -16.81 34.80 10.35
N ALA A 145 -15.67 34.21 10.03
CA ALA A 145 -14.37 34.64 10.51
C ALA A 145 -13.50 35.07 9.33
N THR A 146 -12.85 36.24 9.46
CA THR A 146 -12.04 36.84 8.41
C THR A 146 -10.68 37.30 8.93
N GLY A 147 -9.67 37.22 8.06
CA GLY A 147 -8.31 37.67 8.31
C GLY A 147 -7.51 36.70 9.19
N GLN A 148 -6.46 36.12 8.65
CA GLN A 148 -5.55 35.19 9.33
C GLN A 148 -6.26 34.13 10.17
N VAL A 149 -7.33 33.55 9.62
CA VAL A 149 -8.12 32.52 10.31
C VAL A 149 -7.25 31.29 10.60
N VAL A 150 -7.22 30.86 11.86
CA VAL A 150 -6.58 29.60 12.28
C VAL A 150 -7.57 28.81 13.14
N TYR A 151 -7.99 27.66 12.66
CA TYR A 151 -8.80 26.70 13.41
C TYR A 151 -7.94 25.52 13.84
N ARG A 152 -8.13 25.08 15.08
CA ARG A 152 -7.41 23.93 15.65
C ARG A 152 -8.35 23.06 16.47
N GLU A 153 -8.23 21.76 16.27
CA GLU A 153 -8.79 20.70 17.12
C GLU A 153 -7.78 19.53 17.23
N PRO A 154 -7.95 18.57 18.16
CA PRO A 154 -7.03 17.44 18.27
C PRO A 154 -6.81 16.72 16.94
N GLY A 155 -5.55 16.62 16.52
CA GLY A 155 -5.16 15.96 15.27
C GLY A 155 -5.23 16.82 14.01
N VAL A 156 -5.83 18.03 14.06
CA VAL A 156 -6.06 18.88 12.88
C VAL A 156 -5.73 20.33 13.16
N VAL A 157 -5.04 20.97 12.23
CA VAL A 157 -4.89 22.42 12.18
C VAL A 157 -5.22 22.91 10.76
N LEU A 158 -5.95 24.02 10.68
CA LEU A 158 -6.42 24.64 9.44
C LEU A 158 -6.15 26.14 9.49
N GLN A 159 -5.61 26.70 8.43
CA GLN A 159 -5.44 28.14 8.22
C GLN A 159 -6.15 28.57 6.93
N GLY A 160 -6.74 29.77 6.91
CA GLY A 160 -7.39 30.31 5.72
C GLY A 160 -7.55 31.84 5.81
N ASP A 161 -8.02 32.45 4.72
CA ASP A 161 -8.34 33.86 4.67
C ASP A 161 -9.74 34.15 5.23
N HIS A 162 -10.66 33.22 5.04
CA HIS A 162 -12.05 33.32 5.40
C HIS A 162 -12.61 31.95 5.79
N LEU A 163 -13.36 31.89 6.89
CA LEU A 163 -14.11 30.73 7.35
C LEU A 163 -15.57 31.14 7.59
N SER A 164 -16.49 30.37 7.04
CA SER A 164 -17.91 30.44 7.33
C SER A 164 -18.41 29.14 7.95
N PHE A 165 -19.30 29.23 8.91
CA PHE A 165 -19.92 28.07 9.57
C PHE A 165 -21.42 28.30 9.81
N ASP A 166 -22.22 27.43 9.17
CA ASP A 166 -23.68 27.38 9.38
C ASP A 166 -23.95 26.31 10.47
N SER A 167 -24.38 26.77 11.63
CA SER A 167 -24.62 25.87 12.77
C SER A 167 -25.88 25.03 12.63
N GLU A 168 -26.87 25.45 11.84
CA GLU A 168 -28.10 24.69 11.59
C GLU A 168 -27.81 23.52 10.62
N ARG A 169 -27.05 23.79 9.57
CA ARG A 169 -26.67 22.81 8.57
C ARG A 169 -25.42 22.03 8.93
N GLN A 170 -24.69 22.46 9.96
CA GLN A 170 -23.39 21.90 10.36
C GLN A 170 -22.39 21.89 9.17
N HIS A 171 -22.45 22.96 8.37
CA HIS A 171 -21.64 23.12 7.17
C HIS A 171 -20.58 24.20 7.40
N ALA A 172 -19.32 23.87 7.09
CA ALA A 172 -18.20 24.79 7.19
C ALA A 172 -17.51 24.94 5.84
N THR A 173 -17.13 26.18 5.49
CA THR A 173 -16.35 26.49 4.30
C THR A 173 -15.13 27.32 4.66
N VAL A 174 -13.97 26.98 4.12
CA VAL A 174 -12.73 27.75 4.29
C VAL A 174 -12.13 28.03 2.93
N THR A 175 -11.84 29.31 2.66
CA THR A 175 -11.21 29.74 1.41
C THR A 175 -9.71 29.94 1.57
N LYS A 176 -8.95 29.62 0.51
CA LYS A 176 -7.48 29.61 0.50
C LYS A 176 -6.91 28.87 1.71
N ALA A 177 -7.42 27.67 1.89
CA ALA A 177 -7.11 26.84 3.03
C ALA A 177 -5.70 26.23 2.92
N HIS A 178 -4.98 26.24 4.05
CA HIS A 178 -3.80 25.41 4.30
C HIS A 178 -4.09 24.54 5.51
N PHE A 179 -3.76 23.27 5.47
CA PHE A 179 -4.09 22.35 6.55
C PHE A 179 -2.99 21.33 6.83
N ALA A 180 -2.98 20.83 8.05
CA ALA A 180 -2.18 19.68 8.43
C ALA A 180 -3.00 18.70 9.28
N LEU A 181 -2.85 17.43 8.97
CA LEU A 181 -3.34 16.29 9.75
C LEU A 181 -2.12 15.67 10.45
N HIS A 182 -2.10 15.78 11.78
CA HIS A 182 -0.90 15.44 12.57
C HIS A 182 -0.61 13.93 12.57
N ALA A 183 -1.62 13.07 12.79
CA ALA A 183 -1.41 11.63 12.87
C ALA A 183 -0.87 11.01 11.55
N PRO A 184 -1.46 11.29 10.36
CA PRO A 184 -0.92 10.79 9.10
C PRO A 184 0.29 11.57 8.60
N GLN A 185 0.66 12.71 9.23
CA GLN A 185 1.70 13.65 8.76
C GLN A 185 1.41 14.15 7.33
N LEU A 186 0.13 14.40 7.04
CA LEU A 186 -0.36 14.91 5.76
C LEU A 186 -0.55 16.42 5.86
N SER A 187 -0.06 17.14 4.87
CA SER A 187 -0.37 18.56 4.71
C SER A 187 -0.88 18.87 3.32
N GLY A 188 -1.60 19.97 3.19
CA GLY A 188 -2.16 20.36 1.92
C GLY A 188 -2.62 21.82 1.88
N ALA A 189 -2.98 22.25 0.68
CA ALA A 189 -3.62 23.52 0.41
C ALA A 189 -4.80 23.34 -0.53
N ALA A 190 -5.78 24.22 -0.46
CA ALA A 190 -6.97 24.23 -1.28
C ALA A 190 -7.44 25.65 -1.57
N GLN A 191 -8.05 25.89 -2.73
CA GLN A 191 -8.80 27.14 -2.95
C GLN A 191 -10.01 27.21 -2.06
N GLN A 192 -10.70 26.05 -1.90
CA GLN A 192 -11.85 25.92 -1.04
C GLN A 192 -11.82 24.56 -0.35
N LEU A 193 -12.10 24.57 0.94
CA LEU A 193 -12.31 23.37 1.74
C LEU A 193 -13.69 23.48 2.37
N GLU A 194 -14.51 22.46 2.16
CA GLU A 194 -15.84 22.35 2.71
C GLU A 194 -15.94 21.12 3.61
N ARG A 195 -16.74 21.23 4.67
CA ARG A 195 -17.10 20.13 5.54
C ARG A 195 -18.60 20.09 5.76
N GLU A 196 -19.20 18.97 5.47
CA GLU A 196 -20.62 18.71 5.62
C GLU A 196 -20.97 18.14 7.02
N ALA A 197 -22.27 18.16 7.35
CA ALA A 197 -22.79 17.58 8.58
C ALA A 197 -22.48 16.08 8.74
N SER A 198 -22.39 15.35 7.64
CA SER A 198 -21.95 13.96 7.59
C SER A 198 -20.50 13.77 8.01
N GLY A 199 -19.71 14.85 8.07
CA GLY A 199 -18.27 14.83 8.22
C GLY A 199 -17.51 14.69 6.90
N GLU A 200 -18.20 14.55 5.76
CA GLU A 200 -17.58 14.58 4.44
C GLU A 200 -16.80 15.88 4.26
N ILE A 201 -15.57 15.76 3.74
CA ILE A 201 -14.70 16.90 3.45
C ILE A 201 -14.48 16.94 1.94
N THR A 202 -14.79 18.09 1.34
CA THR A 202 -14.49 18.39 -0.06
C THR A 202 -13.37 19.41 -0.15
N ILE A 203 -12.36 19.13 -0.96
CA ILE A 203 -11.22 19.99 -1.24
C ILE A 203 -11.24 20.30 -2.72
N ASP A 204 -11.46 21.53 -3.10
CA ASP A 204 -11.48 21.96 -4.49
C ASP A 204 -10.19 22.71 -4.85
N ASP A 205 -9.70 22.41 -6.07
CA ASP A 205 -8.42 22.92 -6.59
C ASP A 205 -7.32 22.85 -5.54
N GLY A 206 -7.10 21.64 -5.04
CA GLY A 206 -6.20 21.40 -3.94
C GLY A 206 -4.99 20.57 -4.28
N ALA A 207 -4.09 20.49 -3.31
CA ALA A 207 -2.99 19.57 -3.36
C ALA A 207 -2.57 19.10 -1.98
N VAL A 208 -2.06 17.87 -1.93
CA VAL A 208 -1.67 17.20 -0.70
C VAL A 208 -0.29 16.54 -0.83
N THR A 209 0.43 16.49 0.27
CA THR A 209 1.75 15.86 0.35
C THR A 209 2.00 15.29 1.76
N PHE A 210 2.88 14.29 1.84
CA PHE A 210 3.48 13.80 3.09
C PHE A 210 4.94 14.26 3.25
N CYS A 211 5.43 15.10 2.33
CA CYS A 211 6.75 15.68 2.42
C CYS A 211 6.78 16.89 3.36
N ALA A 212 7.97 17.37 3.66
CA ALA A 212 8.16 18.64 4.34
C ALA A 212 7.43 19.77 3.59
N PRO A 213 6.65 20.60 4.27
CA PRO A 213 5.84 21.63 3.62
C PRO A 213 6.68 22.72 2.93
N GLU A 214 7.92 22.90 3.37
CA GLU A 214 8.85 23.94 2.86
C GLU A 214 9.41 23.60 1.47
N ASP A 215 9.57 22.30 1.18
CA ASP A 215 10.12 21.80 -0.11
C ASP A 215 9.54 20.40 -0.42
N PRO A 216 8.28 20.34 -0.84
CA PRO A 216 7.66 19.06 -1.17
C PRO A 216 8.27 18.51 -2.47
N GLN A 217 9.12 17.49 -2.34
CA GLN A 217 9.69 16.77 -3.49
C GLN A 217 8.62 16.19 -4.40
N TRP A 218 7.47 15.85 -3.85
CA TRP A 218 6.31 15.40 -4.59
C TRP A 218 5.00 15.81 -3.91
N TYR A 219 3.98 15.99 -4.71
CA TYR A 219 2.61 16.24 -4.24
C TYR A 219 1.59 15.75 -5.25
N ILE A 220 0.38 15.50 -4.78
CA ILE A 220 -0.78 15.16 -5.61
C ILE A 220 -1.64 16.41 -5.70
N GLN A 221 -1.77 16.95 -6.91
CA GLN A 221 -2.71 18.04 -7.23
C GLN A 221 -4.01 17.42 -7.70
N THR A 222 -5.15 17.92 -7.24
CA THR A 222 -6.48 17.44 -7.60
C THR A 222 -7.39 18.58 -7.99
N GLY A 223 -8.30 18.36 -8.95
CA GLY A 223 -9.40 19.29 -9.19
C GLY A 223 -10.39 19.25 -8.02
N THR A 224 -10.86 18.05 -7.64
CA THR A 224 -11.67 17.85 -6.44
C THR A 224 -11.21 16.60 -5.70
N LEU A 225 -11.07 16.69 -4.39
CA LEU A 225 -10.82 15.56 -3.48
C LEU A 225 -11.94 15.51 -2.44
N LYS A 226 -12.73 14.46 -2.48
CA LYS A 226 -13.78 14.16 -1.49
C LYS A 226 -13.28 13.10 -0.52
N ILE A 227 -13.38 13.37 0.76
CA ILE A 227 -12.99 12.45 1.83
C ILE A 227 -14.25 12.12 2.64
N ASP A 228 -14.62 10.86 2.64
CA ASP A 228 -15.69 10.33 3.47
C ASP A 228 -15.08 9.60 4.68
N PRO A 229 -15.12 10.22 5.89
CA PRO A 229 -14.54 9.61 7.09
C PRO A 229 -15.38 8.43 7.61
N GLU A 230 -16.68 8.36 7.29
CA GLU A 230 -17.54 7.25 7.69
C GLU A 230 -17.19 6.01 6.89
N GLU A 231 -17.08 6.12 5.57
CA GLU A 231 -16.60 5.06 4.70
C GLU A 231 -15.10 4.84 4.81
N GLY A 232 -14.31 5.84 5.23
CA GLY A 232 -12.85 5.81 5.26
C GLY A 232 -12.23 5.78 3.86
N MET A 233 -12.89 6.45 2.91
CA MET A 233 -12.48 6.52 1.51
C MET A 233 -12.27 7.96 1.08
N ALA A 234 -11.32 8.16 0.19
CA ALA A 234 -11.19 9.40 -0.56
C ALA A 234 -11.37 9.13 -2.05
N THR A 235 -12.03 10.08 -2.72
CA THR A 235 -12.21 10.09 -4.18
C THR A 235 -11.57 11.35 -4.74
N ALA A 236 -10.56 11.19 -5.58
CA ALA A 236 -9.90 12.28 -6.27
C ALA A 236 -10.31 12.30 -7.75
N THR A 237 -10.58 13.49 -8.27
CA THR A 237 -10.80 13.73 -9.71
C THR A 237 -9.69 14.63 -10.25
N ASN A 238 -9.29 14.39 -11.52
CA ASN A 238 -8.20 15.11 -12.17
C ASN A 238 -6.91 15.13 -11.32
N ALA A 239 -6.58 13.97 -10.74
CA ALA A 239 -5.40 13.84 -9.88
C ALA A 239 -4.12 13.79 -10.70
N THR A 240 -3.17 14.66 -10.40
CA THR A 240 -1.86 14.73 -11.04
C THR A 240 -0.77 14.58 -9.99
N LEU A 241 0.02 13.52 -10.08
CA LEU A 241 1.24 13.40 -9.28
C LEU A 241 2.33 14.28 -9.89
N ARG A 242 2.86 15.19 -9.10
CA ARG A 242 4.00 16.03 -9.49
C ARG A 242 5.24 15.65 -8.69
N TRP A 243 6.36 15.56 -9.38
CA TRP A 243 7.68 15.34 -8.80
C TRP A 243 8.57 16.52 -9.15
N ALA A 244 9.12 17.19 -8.13
CA ALA A 244 9.90 18.41 -8.31
C ALA A 244 9.19 19.44 -9.23
N GLY A 245 7.87 19.59 -9.07
CA GLY A 245 7.04 20.48 -9.88
C GLY A 245 6.63 19.95 -11.26
N VAL A 246 7.25 18.87 -11.76
CA VAL A 246 6.95 18.28 -13.07
C VAL A 246 5.81 17.27 -12.95
N PRO A 247 4.75 17.32 -13.78
CA PRO A 247 3.70 16.31 -13.79
C PRO A 247 4.26 14.99 -14.35
N VAL A 248 4.24 13.93 -13.53
CA VAL A 248 4.76 12.60 -13.89
C VAL A 248 3.69 11.56 -14.10
N PHE A 249 2.51 11.76 -13.52
CA PHE A 249 1.41 10.82 -13.65
C PHE A 249 0.07 11.56 -13.50
N TYR A 250 -0.92 11.20 -14.33
CA TYR A 250 -2.26 11.77 -14.31
C TYR A 250 -3.32 10.67 -14.27
N VAL A 251 -4.32 10.85 -13.41
CA VAL A 251 -5.47 9.97 -13.28
C VAL A 251 -6.74 10.82 -13.32
N PRO A 252 -7.67 10.59 -14.27
CA PRO A 252 -8.90 11.37 -14.33
C PRO A 252 -9.81 11.14 -13.11
N TRP A 253 -9.76 9.95 -12.52
CA TRP A 253 -10.53 9.57 -11.35
C TRP A 253 -9.86 8.42 -10.61
N MET A 254 -9.81 8.51 -9.27
CA MET A 254 -9.30 7.43 -8.41
C MET A 254 -9.95 7.47 -7.03
N THR A 255 -10.09 6.29 -6.42
CA THR A 255 -10.46 6.15 -5.00
C THR A 255 -9.36 5.44 -4.24
N PHE A 256 -9.15 5.85 -2.99
CA PHE A 256 -8.15 5.25 -2.10
C PHE A 256 -8.60 5.34 -0.64
N PRO A 257 -8.17 4.39 0.23
CA PRO A 257 -8.47 4.45 1.66
C PRO A 257 -7.67 5.59 2.33
N VAL A 258 -8.29 6.28 3.27
CA VAL A 258 -7.67 7.35 4.07
C VAL A 258 -7.43 6.95 5.52
N ASP A 259 -7.84 5.75 5.90
CA ASP A 259 -7.64 5.17 7.22
C ASP A 259 -7.01 3.77 7.13
N ASP A 260 -6.77 3.12 8.28
CA ASP A 260 -6.16 1.79 8.36
C ASP A 260 -7.15 0.66 8.05
N ARG A 261 -8.42 0.95 7.74
CA ARG A 261 -9.41 -0.04 7.33
C ARG A 261 -9.02 -0.63 5.97
N ARG A 262 -9.16 -1.95 5.87
CA ARG A 262 -8.89 -2.65 4.61
C ARG A 262 -10.00 -2.35 3.60
N LYS A 263 -9.67 -1.70 2.50
CA LYS A 263 -10.61 -1.32 1.43
C LYS A 263 -10.06 -1.73 0.08
N THR A 264 -10.96 -2.14 -0.83
CA THR A 264 -10.60 -2.36 -2.24
C THR A 264 -10.26 -1.04 -2.90
N GLY A 265 -9.12 -0.97 -3.58
CA GLY A 265 -8.70 0.24 -4.28
C GLY A 265 -7.31 0.13 -4.89
N LEU A 266 -6.91 1.18 -5.58
CA LEU A 266 -5.56 1.33 -6.10
C LEU A 266 -4.60 1.61 -4.94
N LEU A 267 -3.47 0.91 -4.93
CA LEU A 267 -2.33 1.24 -4.07
C LEU A 267 -1.38 2.19 -4.82
N PHE A 268 -0.48 2.81 -4.07
CA PHE A 268 0.50 3.70 -4.67
C PHE A 268 1.33 2.98 -5.74
N PRO A 269 1.39 3.52 -6.98
CA PRO A 269 2.21 2.97 -8.02
C PRO A 269 3.69 3.13 -7.68
N SER A 270 4.51 2.18 -8.10
CA SER A 270 5.96 2.32 -8.09
C SER A 270 6.47 2.56 -9.50
N ILE A 271 7.37 3.52 -9.62
CA ILE A 271 8.02 3.88 -10.89
C ILE A 271 9.52 3.84 -10.66
N GLY A 272 10.23 3.13 -11.50
CA GLY A 272 11.67 2.98 -11.42
C GLY A 272 12.29 2.76 -12.80
N SER A 273 13.59 2.55 -12.81
CA SER A 273 14.30 2.08 -13.99
C SER A 273 15.38 1.09 -13.57
N ASP A 274 15.54 0.04 -14.34
CA ASP A 274 16.61 -0.96 -14.16
C ASP A 274 17.47 -1.01 -15.44
N THR A 275 18.75 -1.25 -15.27
CA THR A 275 19.69 -1.43 -16.38
C THR A 275 19.41 -2.68 -17.23
N ARG A 276 18.59 -3.61 -16.71
CA ARG A 276 18.24 -4.89 -17.35
C ARG A 276 16.87 -4.90 -18.01
N GLY A 277 16.01 -3.93 -17.73
CA GLY A 277 14.64 -3.91 -18.22
C GLY A 277 14.14 -2.53 -18.62
N GLY A 278 14.94 -1.48 -18.45
CA GLY A 278 14.52 -0.11 -18.77
C GLY A 278 13.53 0.46 -17.76
N LEU A 279 12.51 1.15 -18.26
CA LEU A 279 11.43 1.72 -17.43
C LEU A 279 10.62 0.59 -16.76
N ASP A 280 10.38 0.72 -15.47
CA ASP A 280 9.63 -0.22 -14.64
C ASP A 280 8.49 0.50 -13.92
N VAL A 281 7.25 0.14 -14.23
CA VAL A 281 6.05 0.76 -13.66
C VAL A 281 5.13 -0.33 -13.14
N THR A 282 4.83 -0.31 -11.84
CA THR A 282 3.89 -1.22 -11.20
C THR A 282 2.71 -0.45 -10.64
N VAL A 283 1.48 -0.91 -10.91
CA VAL A 283 0.24 -0.29 -10.41
C VAL A 283 -0.57 -1.34 -9.64
N PRO A 284 -0.36 -1.50 -8.33
CA PRO A 284 -1.06 -2.51 -7.55
C PRO A 284 -2.53 -2.15 -7.30
N ILE A 285 -3.41 -3.14 -7.40
CA ILE A 285 -4.84 -3.07 -7.08
C ILE A 285 -5.11 -4.04 -5.93
N TYR A 286 -5.49 -3.52 -4.79
CA TYR A 286 -5.86 -4.32 -3.64
C TYR A 286 -7.35 -4.64 -3.66
N LEU A 287 -7.71 -5.89 -3.40
CA LEU A 287 -9.07 -6.41 -3.35
C LEU A 287 -9.35 -6.93 -1.93
N ASN A 288 -10.14 -6.18 -1.17
CA ASN A 288 -10.65 -6.60 0.13
C ASN A 288 -11.87 -7.48 -0.05
N LEU A 289 -11.67 -8.78 -0.26
CA LEU A 289 -12.73 -9.73 -0.63
C LEU A 289 -13.56 -10.16 0.58
N ALA A 290 -12.89 -10.39 1.73
CA ALA A 290 -13.54 -10.73 3.00
C ALA A 290 -12.62 -10.42 4.19
N PRO A 291 -13.13 -10.46 5.43
CA PRO A 291 -12.29 -10.21 6.63
C PRO A 291 -11.08 -11.15 6.75
N ASN A 292 -11.17 -12.35 6.21
CA ASN A 292 -10.17 -13.40 6.33
C ASN A 292 -9.48 -13.78 5.03
N TYR A 293 -9.79 -13.15 3.89
CA TYR A 293 -9.04 -13.31 2.66
C TYR A 293 -9.06 -12.04 1.81
N ASP A 294 -7.97 -11.82 1.12
CA ASP A 294 -7.77 -10.70 0.22
C ASP A 294 -6.91 -11.12 -0.97
N ALA A 295 -6.87 -10.25 -1.96
CA ALA A 295 -5.98 -10.40 -3.11
C ALA A 295 -5.37 -9.06 -3.51
N THR A 296 -4.21 -9.12 -4.14
CA THR A 296 -3.59 -7.96 -4.79
C THR A 296 -3.20 -8.37 -6.21
N TYR A 297 -3.66 -7.61 -7.18
CA TYR A 297 -3.23 -7.74 -8.57
C TYR A 297 -2.32 -6.55 -8.91
N SER A 298 -1.13 -6.84 -9.41
CA SER A 298 -0.10 -5.83 -9.66
C SER A 298 0.45 -5.98 -11.09
N PRO A 299 -0.22 -5.40 -12.10
CA PRO A 299 0.38 -5.30 -13.43
C PRO A 299 1.66 -4.45 -13.35
N ARG A 300 2.76 -5.00 -13.87
CA ARG A 300 4.08 -4.39 -13.91
C ARG A 300 4.56 -4.32 -15.35
N TYR A 301 4.68 -3.12 -15.88
CA TYR A 301 5.25 -2.90 -17.20
C TYR A 301 6.77 -2.69 -17.09
N ILE A 302 7.51 -3.49 -17.84
CA ILE A 302 8.97 -3.44 -17.91
C ILE A 302 9.33 -3.10 -19.36
N GLY A 303 9.95 -1.94 -19.58
CA GLY A 303 10.07 -1.33 -20.92
C GLY A 303 10.69 -2.20 -22.00
N GLU A 304 11.69 -3.03 -21.65
CA GLU A 304 12.38 -3.95 -22.60
C GLU A 304 11.84 -5.38 -22.58
N ARG A 305 10.85 -5.68 -21.72
CA ARG A 305 10.38 -7.06 -21.52
C ARG A 305 8.89 -7.23 -21.78
N GLY A 306 8.07 -6.21 -21.54
CA GLY A 306 6.62 -6.28 -21.70
C GLY A 306 5.86 -6.18 -20.38
N LEU A 307 4.65 -6.74 -20.34
CA LEU A 307 3.72 -6.67 -19.20
C LEU A 307 3.76 -7.94 -18.35
N LEU A 308 4.31 -7.82 -17.14
CA LEU A 308 4.32 -8.87 -16.14
C LEU A 308 3.05 -8.77 -15.29
N HIS A 309 2.22 -9.79 -15.31
CA HIS A 309 1.05 -9.95 -14.46
C HIS A 309 1.46 -10.58 -13.13
N GLN A 310 1.21 -9.89 -12.02
CA GLN A 310 1.48 -10.40 -10.68
C GLN A 310 0.18 -10.46 -9.88
N ALA A 311 -0.07 -11.58 -9.21
CA ALA A 311 -1.24 -11.75 -8.35
C ALA A 311 -0.83 -12.40 -7.04
N ARG A 312 -1.27 -11.84 -5.91
CA ARG A 312 -1.09 -12.38 -4.58
C ARG A 312 -2.44 -12.58 -3.93
N GLY A 313 -2.69 -13.78 -3.40
CA GLY A 313 -3.87 -14.11 -2.60
C GLY A 313 -3.44 -14.50 -1.18
N ARG A 314 -4.11 -13.95 -0.17
CA ARG A 314 -3.92 -14.32 1.24
C ARG A 314 -5.22 -14.83 1.82
N TRP A 315 -5.15 -15.93 2.53
CA TRP A 315 -6.31 -16.52 3.18
C TRP A 315 -5.94 -17.00 4.58
N LEU A 316 -6.68 -16.51 5.57
CA LEU A 316 -6.61 -16.97 6.95
C LEU A 316 -7.87 -17.77 7.28
N ASN A 317 -7.69 -19.06 7.57
CA ASN A 317 -8.77 -19.96 7.90
C ASN A 317 -8.53 -20.58 9.28
N PRO A 318 -9.51 -20.56 10.21
CA PRO A 318 -9.33 -21.11 11.55
C PRO A 318 -9.09 -22.62 11.56
N TYR A 319 -9.51 -23.33 10.50
CA TYR A 319 -9.34 -24.78 10.39
C TYR A 319 -8.19 -25.20 9.46
N ALA A 320 -7.88 -24.38 8.45
CA ALA A 320 -6.88 -24.69 7.43
C ALA A 320 -5.64 -23.78 7.51
N GLY A 321 -5.55 -22.93 8.54
CA GLY A 321 -4.40 -22.06 8.77
C GLY A 321 -4.26 -20.89 7.80
N ALA A 322 -3.06 -20.33 7.74
CA ALA A 322 -2.74 -19.17 6.91
C ALA A 322 -2.12 -19.63 5.57
N TRP A 323 -2.62 -19.04 4.49
CA TRP A 323 -2.16 -19.24 3.12
C TRP A 323 -1.73 -17.92 2.51
N ASP A 324 -0.62 -17.94 1.80
CA ASP A 324 -0.11 -16.84 0.99
C ASP A 324 0.36 -17.43 -0.35
N VAL A 325 -0.32 -17.07 -1.42
CA VAL A 325 -0.09 -17.60 -2.75
C VAL A 325 0.25 -16.46 -3.69
N ASN A 326 1.41 -16.51 -4.32
CA ASN A 326 1.84 -15.55 -5.33
C ASN A 326 1.98 -16.25 -6.67
N GLY A 327 1.44 -15.64 -7.72
CA GLY A 327 1.62 -16.08 -9.09
C GLY A 327 2.08 -14.91 -9.95
N GLN A 328 2.96 -15.19 -10.90
CA GLN A 328 3.47 -14.20 -11.84
C GLN A 328 3.55 -14.83 -13.24
N TYR A 329 3.24 -14.03 -14.24
CA TYR A 329 3.26 -14.45 -15.62
C TYR A 329 3.56 -13.27 -16.55
N ILE A 330 4.46 -13.46 -17.47
CA ILE A 330 4.73 -12.57 -18.59
C ILE A 330 4.59 -13.37 -19.87
N ASP A 331 3.74 -12.87 -20.75
CA ASP A 331 3.53 -13.41 -22.08
C ASP A 331 4.57 -12.79 -23.01
N ASP A 332 5.42 -13.60 -23.61
CA ASP A 332 6.45 -13.20 -24.56
C ASP A 332 7.42 -12.12 -24.00
N ASP A 333 8.32 -12.53 -23.08
CA ASP A 333 9.39 -11.64 -22.58
C ASP A 333 10.33 -11.28 -23.75
N ASP A 334 10.14 -10.06 -24.30
CA ASP A 334 10.85 -9.57 -25.48
C ASP A 334 12.37 -9.71 -25.35
N LYS A 335 12.93 -9.30 -24.21
CA LYS A 335 14.37 -9.37 -23.96
C LYS A 335 14.88 -10.80 -23.80
N TYR A 336 14.09 -11.68 -23.18
CA TYR A 336 14.46 -13.08 -23.04
C TYR A 336 14.45 -13.80 -24.39
N SER A 337 13.49 -13.47 -25.25
CA SER A 337 13.42 -14.02 -26.62
C SER A 337 14.58 -13.55 -27.52
N GLU A 338 15.09 -12.32 -27.29
CA GLU A 338 16.30 -11.82 -27.96
C GLU A 338 17.56 -12.54 -27.49
N ASP A 339 17.70 -12.77 -26.17
CA ASP A 339 18.87 -13.43 -25.57
C ASP A 339 18.89 -14.94 -25.85
N PHE A 340 17.71 -15.58 -26.01
CA PHE A 340 17.54 -17.02 -26.24
C PHE A 340 16.62 -17.32 -27.45
N PRO A 341 17.04 -17.05 -28.68
CA PRO A 341 16.22 -17.23 -29.87
C PRO A 341 15.72 -18.67 -30.02
N GLY A 342 14.41 -18.85 -30.14
CA GLY A 342 13.74 -20.13 -30.31
C GLY A 342 13.45 -20.89 -28.99
N GLY A 343 13.72 -20.31 -27.86
CA GLY A 343 13.23 -20.73 -26.56
C GLY A 343 11.78 -20.36 -26.33
N ASP A 344 11.19 -20.86 -25.25
CA ASP A 344 9.87 -20.46 -24.78
C ASP A 344 10.04 -19.12 -24.03
N SER A 345 9.44 -18.04 -24.57
CA SER A 345 9.51 -16.69 -24.01
C SER A 345 8.44 -16.41 -22.98
N ASP A 346 7.47 -17.33 -22.83
CA ASP A 346 6.46 -17.28 -21.76
C ASP A 346 7.09 -17.66 -20.44
N ARG A 347 7.14 -16.71 -19.52
CA ARG A 347 7.82 -16.91 -18.24
C ARG A 347 6.87 -16.76 -17.06
N TRP A 348 7.04 -17.59 -16.05
CA TRP A 348 6.17 -17.57 -14.89
C TRP A 348 6.89 -17.98 -13.60
N ALA A 349 6.29 -17.54 -12.49
CA ALA A 349 6.69 -17.95 -11.14
C ALA A 349 5.47 -18.23 -10.28
N ILE A 350 5.60 -19.19 -9.40
CA ILE A 350 4.62 -19.49 -8.36
C ILE A 350 5.33 -19.67 -7.02
N ASP A 351 4.76 -19.04 -5.97
CA ASP A 351 5.16 -19.17 -4.58
C ASP A 351 3.93 -19.48 -3.74
N VAL A 352 3.98 -20.55 -2.96
CA VAL A 352 2.91 -20.97 -2.07
C VAL A 352 3.47 -21.17 -0.68
N ASN A 353 3.04 -20.34 0.25
CA ASN A 353 3.37 -20.44 1.66
C ASN A 353 2.11 -20.79 2.47
N HIS A 354 2.18 -21.88 3.22
CA HIS A 354 1.11 -22.28 4.11
C HIS A 354 1.66 -22.66 5.48
N ARG A 355 0.93 -22.25 6.52
CA ARG A 355 1.13 -22.68 7.91
C ARG A 355 -0.23 -22.91 8.55
N GLY A 356 -0.47 -24.15 8.98
CA GLY A 356 -1.74 -24.55 9.58
C GLY A 356 -1.56 -25.32 10.88
N SER A 357 -2.65 -25.37 11.65
CA SER A 357 -2.77 -26.23 12.82
C SER A 357 -4.17 -26.80 12.90
N PHE A 358 -4.28 -28.10 13.19
CA PHE A 358 -5.53 -28.81 13.40
C PHE A 358 -5.57 -29.33 14.83
N GLY A 359 -6.50 -28.83 15.62
CA GLY A 359 -6.51 -29.10 17.05
C GLY A 359 -5.23 -28.62 17.73
N GLN A 360 -4.80 -29.32 18.78
CA GLN A 360 -3.63 -28.96 19.57
C GLN A 360 -2.33 -29.60 19.05
N SER A 361 -2.44 -30.74 18.36
CA SER A 361 -1.31 -31.63 18.08
C SER A 361 -0.82 -31.61 16.63
N TRP A 362 -1.66 -31.20 15.67
CA TRP A 362 -1.28 -31.27 14.26
C TRP A 362 -0.80 -29.92 13.73
N ARG A 363 0.27 -29.94 12.95
CA ARG A 363 0.79 -28.76 12.21
C ARG A 363 0.99 -29.14 10.76
N THR A 364 0.77 -28.18 9.87
CA THR A 364 1.02 -28.32 8.44
C THR A 364 1.84 -27.15 7.93
N THR A 365 2.79 -27.43 7.08
CA THR A 365 3.65 -26.42 6.44
C THR A 365 3.79 -26.75 4.98
N ILE A 366 3.57 -25.76 4.11
CA ILE A 366 3.93 -25.80 2.71
C ILE A 366 4.82 -24.59 2.42
N ASN A 367 5.94 -24.82 1.77
CA ASN A 367 6.79 -23.78 1.20
C ASN A 367 7.20 -24.28 -0.18
N TYR A 368 6.45 -23.85 -1.19
CA TYR A 368 6.61 -24.33 -2.55
C TYR A 368 6.92 -23.16 -3.47
N ASN A 369 8.10 -23.18 -4.06
CA ASN A 369 8.58 -22.16 -4.99
C ASN A 369 8.97 -22.81 -6.30
N LYS A 370 8.48 -22.28 -7.42
CA LYS A 370 8.83 -22.76 -8.74
C LYS A 370 8.81 -21.62 -9.76
N VAL A 371 9.76 -21.66 -10.69
CA VAL A 371 9.86 -20.73 -11.80
C VAL A 371 9.96 -21.48 -13.13
N SER A 372 9.65 -20.82 -14.23
CA SER A 372 9.72 -21.36 -15.58
C SER A 372 11.14 -21.76 -15.98
N ASP A 373 12.10 -20.90 -15.65
CA ASP A 373 13.49 -20.98 -16.09
C ASP A 373 14.46 -20.51 -14.98
N PRO A 374 15.73 -20.91 -15.04
CA PRO A 374 16.72 -20.55 -14.01
C PRO A 374 17.02 -19.05 -13.90
N ASP A 375 16.86 -18.30 -14.99
CA ASP A 375 17.18 -16.89 -15.07
C ASP A 375 16.06 -15.97 -14.57
N TYR A 376 14.85 -16.53 -14.37
CA TYR A 376 13.65 -15.78 -13.97
C TYR A 376 13.88 -14.85 -12.77
N VAL A 377 14.47 -15.39 -11.69
CA VAL A 377 14.69 -14.62 -10.45
C VAL A 377 15.71 -13.51 -10.66
N ARG A 378 16.75 -13.76 -11.44
CA ARG A 378 17.76 -12.76 -11.75
C ARG A 378 17.22 -11.62 -12.59
N ASP A 379 16.39 -11.95 -13.58
CA ASP A 379 15.96 -11.01 -14.62
C ASP A 379 14.77 -10.15 -14.20
N LEU A 380 13.83 -10.73 -13.45
CA LEU A 380 12.56 -10.09 -13.12
C LEU A 380 12.52 -9.54 -11.68
N ASP A 381 13.62 -9.64 -10.91
CA ASP A 381 13.79 -9.10 -9.56
C ASP A 381 12.58 -9.34 -8.66
N ASN A 382 12.32 -10.61 -8.39
CA ASN A 382 11.15 -11.00 -7.63
C ASN A 382 11.40 -10.89 -6.12
N SER A 383 10.96 -9.81 -5.51
CA SER A 383 11.06 -9.57 -4.07
C SER A 383 10.26 -10.56 -3.22
N THR A 384 9.32 -11.32 -3.80
CA THR A 384 8.51 -12.33 -3.08
C THR A 384 9.24 -13.67 -2.98
N LEU A 385 10.06 -14.02 -3.94
CA LEU A 385 10.98 -15.16 -3.85
C LEU A 385 12.22 -14.70 -3.09
N SER A 386 12.11 -14.72 -1.77
CA SER A 386 13.10 -14.14 -0.85
C SER A 386 14.53 -14.55 -1.17
N SER A 387 15.21 -13.68 -1.81
CA SER A 387 16.63 -13.50 -2.08
C SER A 387 17.11 -13.91 -3.47
N GLN A 388 17.52 -12.90 -4.23
CA GLN A 388 18.31 -12.96 -5.47
C GLN A 388 19.64 -13.73 -5.34
N ARG A 389 19.94 -14.26 -4.16
CA ARG A 389 21.14 -15.05 -3.84
C ARG A 389 20.87 -16.53 -3.74
N GLN A 390 19.64 -16.97 -3.94
CA GLN A 390 19.34 -18.41 -3.86
C GLN A 390 19.74 -19.09 -5.16
N THR A 391 20.54 -20.11 -5.03
CA THR A 391 20.94 -21.00 -6.10
C THR A 391 19.96 -22.15 -6.33
N ALA A 392 18.98 -22.28 -5.43
CA ALA A 392 17.93 -23.31 -5.51
C ALA A 392 16.65 -22.86 -4.78
N LEU A 393 15.51 -23.19 -5.34
CA LEU A 393 14.19 -22.91 -4.80
C LEU A 393 13.65 -24.13 -4.04
N LEU A 394 13.26 -23.94 -2.79
CA LEU A 394 12.70 -24.99 -1.94
C LEU A 394 11.27 -25.34 -2.37
N GLN A 395 10.98 -26.63 -2.40
CA GLN A 395 9.63 -27.21 -2.55
C GLN A 395 9.42 -28.20 -1.41
N LEU A 396 8.70 -27.76 -0.36
CA LEU A 396 8.48 -28.50 0.87
C LEU A 396 6.98 -28.60 1.17
N GLY A 397 6.55 -29.83 1.44
CA GLY A 397 5.30 -30.13 2.11
C GLY A 397 5.57 -30.94 3.38
N GLN A 398 5.03 -30.55 4.52
CA GLN A 398 5.28 -31.18 5.81
C GLN A 398 4.02 -31.24 6.67
N VAL A 399 3.84 -32.37 7.36
CA VAL A 399 2.81 -32.56 8.37
C VAL A 399 3.49 -33.07 9.64
N ASP A 400 3.25 -32.41 10.75
CA ASP A 400 3.78 -32.73 12.05
C ASP A 400 2.64 -33.11 13.02
N TYR A 401 2.83 -34.19 13.75
CA TYR A 401 2.05 -34.54 14.94
C TYR A 401 2.90 -34.27 16.20
N LEU A 402 2.36 -33.46 17.10
CA LEU A 402 3.01 -33.04 18.34
C LEU A 402 2.13 -33.52 19.51
N GLY A 403 2.30 -34.78 19.93
CA GLY A 403 1.69 -35.35 21.12
C GLY A 403 2.56 -35.14 22.36
N GLU A 404 2.11 -35.64 23.51
CA GLU A 404 2.83 -35.55 24.80
C GLU A 404 4.13 -36.34 24.72
N ASP A 405 4.08 -37.60 24.32
CA ASP A 405 5.21 -38.49 24.23
C ASP A 405 5.80 -38.60 22.83
N TRP A 406 5.00 -38.36 21.81
CA TRP A 406 5.37 -38.58 20.41
C TRP A 406 5.40 -37.28 19.61
N GLN A 407 6.46 -37.14 18.85
CA GLN A 407 6.58 -36.13 17.78
C GLN A 407 6.85 -36.85 16.47
N VAL A 408 5.92 -36.79 15.54
CA VAL A 408 6.05 -37.44 14.23
C VAL A 408 5.99 -36.38 13.13
N SER A 409 6.96 -36.39 12.25
CA SER A 409 7.04 -35.49 11.09
C SER A 409 7.11 -36.31 9.82
N LEU A 410 6.20 -36.03 8.89
CA LEU A 410 6.20 -36.53 7.53
C LEU A 410 6.45 -35.35 6.59
N GLN A 411 7.52 -35.41 5.79
CA GLN A 411 7.86 -34.36 4.83
C GLN A 411 8.17 -34.95 3.45
N ALA A 412 7.81 -34.16 2.41
CA ALA A 412 8.29 -34.30 1.05
C ALA A 412 9.05 -33.01 0.71
N GLN A 413 10.32 -33.14 0.35
CA GLN A 413 11.21 -32.01 0.08
C GLN A 413 12.00 -32.23 -1.20
N GLN A 414 11.98 -31.24 -2.08
CA GLN A 414 12.85 -31.17 -3.24
C GLN A 414 13.26 -29.72 -3.51
N PHE A 415 14.13 -29.52 -4.49
CA PHE A 415 14.60 -28.20 -4.89
C PHE A 415 14.59 -28.07 -6.41
N GLN A 416 14.23 -26.90 -6.92
CA GLN A 416 14.53 -26.49 -8.28
C GLN A 416 15.87 -25.76 -8.29
N SER A 417 16.88 -26.26 -9.02
CA SER A 417 18.15 -25.56 -9.19
C SER A 417 17.99 -24.36 -10.11
N LEU A 418 18.63 -23.25 -9.76
CA LEU A 418 18.72 -22.02 -10.56
C LEU A 418 20.14 -21.81 -11.13
N ALA A 419 21.04 -22.76 -10.91
CA ALA A 419 22.41 -22.72 -11.41
C ALA A 419 22.80 -24.08 -11.97
N ASP A 420 23.41 -24.10 -13.15
CA ASP A 420 23.79 -25.32 -13.87
C ASP A 420 24.88 -26.10 -13.15
N ASP A 421 25.73 -25.46 -12.37
CA ASP A 421 26.84 -26.05 -11.62
C ASP A 421 26.42 -26.67 -10.28
N ILE A 422 25.19 -26.43 -9.80
CA ILE A 422 24.66 -26.99 -8.56
C ILE A 422 23.87 -28.26 -8.82
N THR A 423 24.56 -29.33 -9.04
CA THR A 423 23.96 -30.66 -9.30
C THR A 423 23.64 -31.44 -8.01
N ASN A 424 23.64 -30.79 -6.83
CA ASN A 424 23.69 -31.51 -5.56
C ASN A 424 22.44 -31.40 -4.67
N THR A 425 21.29 -31.41 -5.28
CA THR A 425 20.06 -31.36 -4.48
C THR A 425 19.45 -32.76 -4.39
N TYR A 426 19.62 -33.40 -3.23
CA TYR A 426 18.85 -34.61 -2.94
C TYR A 426 17.40 -34.26 -2.64
N LYS A 427 16.49 -34.96 -3.30
CA LYS A 427 15.08 -35.01 -2.97
C LYS A 427 14.88 -35.98 -1.81
N LYS A 428 13.98 -35.67 -0.89
CA LYS A 428 13.54 -36.56 0.19
C LYS A 428 12.05 -36.81 -0.01
N LEU A 429 11.72 -37.94 -0.65
CA LEU A 429 10.38 -38.22 -1.16
C LEU A 429 9.91 -39.65 -0.80
N PRO A 430 9.41 -39.90 0.44
CA PRO A 430 9.27 -39.05 1.62
C PRO A 430 10.39 -39.16 2.63
N GLN A 431 10.37 -38.32 3.66
CA GLN A 431 11.06 -38.53 4.93
C GLN A 431 10.03 -38.59 6.06
N LEU A 432 10.08 -39.68 6.85
CA LEU A 432 9.33 -39.85 8.08
C LEU A 432 10.31 -39.80 9.24
N THR A 433 10.02 -38.95 10.24
CA THR A 433 10.79 -38.88 11.48
C THR A 433 9.85 -39.04 12.66
N ALA A 434 10.08 -40.01 13.53
CA ALA A 434 9.35 -40.24 14.75
C ALA A 434 10.31 -40.09 15.96
N ARG A 435 9.95 -39.21 16.87
CA ARG A 435 10.65 -39.03 18.16
C ARG A 435 9.70 -39.44 19.26
N TRP A 436 10.23 -40.25 20.18
CA TRP A 436 9.51 -40.64 21.38
C TRP A 436 10.28 -40.21 22.61
N ARG A 437 9.56 -39.71 23.59
CA ARG A 437 10.07 -39.36 24.92
C ARG A 437 9.15 -39.99 25.96
N GLY A 438 9.67 -40.96 26.68
CA GLY A 438 8.92 -41.61 27.75
C GLY A 438 8.94 -40.78 29.06
N ASP A 439 8.12 -41.22 30.01
CA ASP A 439 8.11 -40.59 31.32
C ASP A 439 9.43 -40.83 32.09
N ALA A 440 9.81 -39.87 32.92
CA ALA A 440 10.93 -40.05 33.82
C ALA A 440 10.61 -41.11 34.88
N ASN A 441 11.52 -42.06 35.07
CA ASN A 441 11.37 -43.06 36.10
C ASN A 441 11.69 -42.49 37.51
N LEU A 442 11.56 -43.37 38.56
CA LEU A 442 11.85 -42.99 39.96
C LEU A 442 13.29 -42.48 40.20
N ALA A 443 14.23 -42.73 39.27
CA ALA A 443 15.61 -42.22 39.34
C ALA A 443 15.80 -40.92 38.53
N GLY A 444 14.73 -40.34 37.94
CA GLY A 444 14.79 -39.16 37.14
C GLY A 444 15.28 -39.40 35.69
N ILE A 445 15.45 -40.65 35.29
CA ILE A 445 15.93 -41.01 33.95
C ILE A 445 14.73 -41.03 32.97
N GLN A 446 14.82 -40.25 31.93
CA GLN A 446 13.81 -40.14 30.89
C GLN A 446 14.31 -40.85 29.60
N PRO A 447 13.65 -41.92 29.15
CA PRO A 447 14.06 -42.60 27.92
C PRO A 447 13.62 -41.80 26.69
N ILE A 448 14.46 -41.81 25.67
CA ILE A 448 14.22 -41.17 24.36
C ILE A 448 14.53 -42.13 23.24
N ALA A 449 13.78 -42.03 22.16
CA ALA A 449 14.03 -42.77 20.93
C ALA A 449 13.78 -41.90 19.71
N LEU A 450 14.56 -42.08 18.66
CA LEU A 450 14.41 -41.48 17.34
C LEU A 450 14.43 -42.58 16.28
N LEU A 451 13.45 -42.55 15.40
CA LEU A 451 13.40 -43.35 14.19
C LEU A 451 13.22 -42.43 13.00
N GLN A 452 14.06 -42.57 11.99
CA GLN A 452 13.95 -41.81 10.75
C GLN A 452 14.05 -42.77 9.55
N TYR A 453 13.06 -42.65 8.65
CA TYR A 453 13.10 -43.22 7.32
C TYR A 453 13.22 -42.09 6.29
N SER A 454 14.09 -42.22 5.31
CA SER A 454 14.24 -41.25 4.22
C SER A 454 14.48 -41.98 2.91
N ASP A 455 13.69 -41.64 1.89
CA ASP A 455 13.95 -42.05 0.51
C ASP A 455 14.63 -40.88 -0.22
N PHE A 456 15.86 -41.11 -0.66
CA PHE A 456 16.70 -40.11 -1.34
C PHE A 456 16.69 -40.34 -2.83
N ASP A 457 16.20 -39.35 -3.58
CA ASP A 457 16.29 -39.29 -5.04
C ASP A 457 17.11 -38.10 -5.51
N THR A 458 17.68 -38.16 -6.70
CA THR A 458 18.43 -37.08 -7.33
C THR A 458 18.41 -37.23 -8.83
N ASP A 459 18.38 -36.12 -9.56
CA ASP A 459 18.49 -36.09 -11.02
C ASP A 459 19.97 -36.17 -11.47
N ALA A 460 20.92 -35.99 -10.56
CA ALA A 460 22.34 -36.12 -10.80
C ALA A 460 22.77 -37.60 -10.86
N ASN A 461 23.88 -37.87 -11.52
CA ASN A 461 24.47 -39.21 -11.57
C ASN A 461 25.13 -39.60 -10.23
N ARG A 462 24.29 -39.76 -9.18
CA ARG A 462 24.68 -40.08 -7.81
C ARG A 462 23.86 -41.22 -7.24
N VAL A 463 24.30 -41.75 -6.09
CA VAL A 463 23.63 -42.85 -5.39
C VAL A 463 22.26 -42.40 -4.89
N LYS A 464 21.23 -43.12 -5.28
CA LYS A 464 19.87 -43.04 -4.80
C LYS A 464 19.61 -44.19 -3.83
N GLY A 465 18.68 -44.02 -2.91
CA GLY A 465 18.29 -45.11 -2.03
C GLY A 465 17.66 -44.70 -0.74
N GLN A 466 17.27 -45.69 0.01
CA GLN A 466 16.56 -45.56 1.27
C GLN A 466 17.54 -45.62 2.44
N ARG A 467 17.28 -44.75 3.44
CA ARG A 467 18.04 -44.79 4.69
C ARG A 467 17.08 -44.95 5.88
N ILE A 468 17.36 -45.94 6.70
CA ILE A 468 16.73 -46.06 8.02
C ILE A 468 17.79 -45.71 9.05
N TYR A 469 17.45 -44.81 9.96
CA TYR A 469 18.28 -44.41 11.08
C TYR A 469 17.50 -44.57 12.37
N GLY A 470 18.10 -45.13 13.38
CA GLY A 470 17.52 -45.31 14.70
C GLY A 470 18.53 -44.94 15.81
N GLU A 471 18.02 -44.27 16.81
CA GLU A 471 18.80 -43.88 18.02
C GLU A 471 17.92 -44.11 19.24
N ALA A 472 18.50 -44.64 20.30
CA ALA A 472 17.86 -44.78 21.61
C ALA A 472 18.84 -44.30 22.70
N GLY A 473 18.28 -43.58 23.68
CA GLY A 473 19.08 -43.00 24.75
C GLY A 473 18.22 -42.67 25.97
N ALA A 474 18.83 -42.02 26.92
CA ALA A 474 18.16 -41.50 28.11
C ALA A 474 18.81 -40.20 28.55
N THR A 475 18.01 -39.29 29.10
CA THR A 475 18.43 -38.01 29.67
C THR A 475 18.07 -37.90 31.14
#